data_cb53e48600a8473e475a6b6a06d56f59
#
_entry.id   cb53e48600a8473e475a6b6a06d56f59
#
_cell.length_a   1.000
_cell.length_b   1.000
_cell.length_c   1.000
_cell.angle_alpha   90.00
_cell.angle_beta   90.00
_cell.angle_gamma   90.00
#
_symmetry.space_group_name_H-M   'P 1'
#
loop_
_entity.id
_entity.type
_entity.pdbx_description
1 polymer ?
#
loop_
_entity_poly.entity_id
_entity_poly.type
_entity_poly.pdbx_seq_one_letter_code
_entity_poly.pdbx_strand_id
1 'polypeptide(L)'
;ERFEEGVKKDNEVNSIKRPYKTEYERLKKLDLNDEQHFIFLDYCKKYKVEPMTTIFSRSRLNFLESLDIDIIKVSSFDCASHQMIEELSESKFKEIIVSTGCTFDDEIKKTCNILNKKDKKFSLLHCVSIYPTPLEEVHLDRIDFLKELNQDVGLSEHSNCEKDKLKTSIASLLYDVKYIERHFTILPKDQTKDGVVSLDPTQLKELCDYSKKSIKEIEEYVKKEIPEFNMMKGKKLRPLSRVEMLNRDYYQGRFASKNKEGEVIYNWEDKKI
;
A
#
# COMPACT_ATOMS: atom_id res chain seq x y z
N GLU A 1 20.24 10.34 9.97
CA GLU A 1 20.22 10.94 11.31
C GLU A 1 18.86 10.84 12.01
N ARG A 2 17.73 10.87 11.29
CA ARG A 2 16.38 10.62 11.84
C ARG A 2 16.19 9.20 12.42
N PHE A 3 17.14 8.30 12.20
CA PHE A 3 17.01 6.87 12.45
C PHE A 3 17.71 6.39 13.71
N GLU A 4 18.44 7.23 14.41
CA GLU A 4 19.33 6.77 15.46
C GLU A 4 18.73 6.72 16.84
N GLU A 5 17.66 7.44 17.17
CA GLU A 5 17.12 7.39 18.52
C GLU A 5 15.58 7.39 18.57
N GLY A 6 15.02 6.32 19.08
CA GLY A 6 13.68 6.32 19.65
C GLY A 6 13.70 7.12 20.94
N VAL A 7 13.07 8.28 20.97
CA VAL A 7 12.93 9.06 22.20
C VAL A 7 11.85 8.43 23.06
N LYS A 8 12.23 7.92 24.23
CA LYS A 8 11.28 7.54 25.28
C LYS A 8 10.99 8.77 26.14
N LYS A 9 9.72 9.16 26.21
CA LYS A 9 9.23 10.11 27.19
C LYS A 9 8.19 9.35 28.04
N ASP A 10 8.36 9.34 29.35
CA ASP A 10 7.45 8.68 30.28
C ASP A 10 7.21 7.18 30.00
N ASN A 11 8.26 6.42 29.69
CA ASN A 11 8.22 5.01 29.29
C ASN A 11 7.45 4.70 27.98
N GLU A 12 7.03 5.71 27.23
CA GLU A 12 6.35 5.52 25.97
C GLU A 12 7.31 5.65 24.79
N VAL A 13 7.13 4.78 23.77
CA VAL A 13 7.86 4.89 22.50
C VAL A 13 7.26 6.03 21.70
N ASN A 14 8.02 7.09 21.48
CA ASN A 14 7.58 8.27 20.71
C ASN A 14 8.09 8.27 19.27
N SER A 15 9.00 7.36 18.93
CA SER A 15 9.48 7.19 17.56
C SER A 15 9.94 5.74 17.32
N ILE A 16 10.03 5.32 16.05
CA ILE A 16 10.54 4.02 15.67
C ILE A 16 12.03 4.14 15.39
N LYS A 17 12.83 3.30 16.07
CA LYS A 17 14.27 3.20 15.83
C LYS A 17 14.57 2.08 14.83
N ARG A 18 15.27 2.39 13.75
CA ARG A 18 15.87 1.40 12.85
C ARG A 18 17.28 1.81 12.48
N PRO A 19 18.30 0.92 12.58
CA PRO A 19 19.66 1.24 12.16
C PRO A 19 19.70 1.54 10.66
N TYR A 20 20.06 2.76 10.30
CA TYR A 20 20.11 3.22 8.89
C TYR A 20 20.97 2.29 8.02
N LYS A 21 22.17 1.97 8.46
CA LYS A 21 23.13 1.18 7.67
C LYS A 21 22.60 -0.20 7.30
N THR A 22 22.09 -0.94 8.27
CA THR A 22 21.58 -2.30 8.04
C THR A 22 20.31 -2.29 7.18
N GLU A 23 19.43 -1.32 7.36
CA GLU A 23 18.24 -1.18 6.54
C GLU A 23 18.58 -0.76 5.10
N TYR A 24 19.53 0.15 4.92
CA TYR A 24 20.03 0.53 3.60
C TYR A 24 20.66 -0.66 2.86
N GLU A 25 21.54 -1.42 3.53
CA GLU A 25 22.19 -2.60 2.94
C GLU A 25 21.16 -3.69 2.56
N ARG A 26 20.12 -3.84 3.38
CA ARG A 26 19.03 -4.76 3.09
C ARG A 26 18.24 -4.33 1.85
N LEU A 27 17.79 -3.08 1.82
CA LEU A 27 17.00 -2.54 0.70
C LEU A 27 17.80 -2.55 -0.61
N LYS A 28 19.09 -2.20 -0.56
CA LYS A 28 19.96 -2.25 -1.74
C LYS A 28 20.06 -3.63 -2.39
N LYS A 29 19.95 -4.71 -1.60
CA LYS A 29 19.93 -6.07 -2.13
C LYS A 29 18.61 -6.45 -2.80
N LEU A 30 17.53 -5.74 -2.48
CA LEU A 30 16.20 -5.97 -3.02
C LEU A 30 15.86 -5.03 -4.18
N ASP A 31 16.70 -4.02 -4.42
CA ASP A 31 16.49 -3.05 -5.47
C ASP A 31 16.73 -3.69 -6.84
N LEU A 32 15.73 -3.61 -7.72
CA LEU A 32 15.84 -4.10 -9.08
C LEU A 32 16.55 -3.06 -9.95
N ASN A 33 17.55 -3.49 -10.70
CA ASN A 33 18.14 -2.64 -11.74
C ASN A 33 17.21 -2.55 -12.97
N ASP A 34 17.55 -1.68 -13.93
CA ASP A 34 16.71 -1.42 -15.10
C ASP A 34 16.48 -2.69 -15.94
N GLU A 35 17.52 -3.53 -16.13
CA GLU A 35 17.42 -4.78 -16.87
C GLU A 35 16.47 -5.78 -16.19
N GLN A 36 16.52 -5.88 -14.87
CA GLN A 36 15.64 -6.75 -14.09
C GLN A 36 14.16 -6.35 -14.20
N HIS A 37 13.86 -5.07 -14.41
CA HIS A 37 12.49 -4.63 -14.68
C HIS A 37 11.99 -5.17 -16.03
N PHE A 38 12.81 -5.17 -17.07
CA PHE A 38 12.42 -5.77 -18.35
C PHE A 38 12.22 -7.28 -18.24
N ILE A 39 13.11 -7.98 -17.52
CA ILE A 39 12.94 -9.42 -17.24
C ILE A 39 11.61 -9.68 -16.51
N PHE A 40 11.26 -8.86 -15.52
CA PHE A 40 9.98 -8.96 -14.83
C PHE A 40 8.78 -8.82 -15.79
N LEU A 41 8.82 -7.85 -16.70
CA LEU A 41 7.77 -7.64 -17.71
C LEU A 41 7.65 -8.84 -18.66
N ASP A 42 8.76 -9.42 -19.09
CA ASP A 42 8.77 -10.62 -19.95
C ASP A 42 8.11 -11.81 -19.23
N TYR A 43 8.38 -11.99 -17.94
CA TYR A 43 7.69 -13.01 -17.14
C TYR A 43 6.21 -12.74 -17.01
N CYS A 44 5.79 -11.51 -16.72
CA CYS A 44 4.39 -11.13 -16.67
C CYS A 44 3.66 -11.45 -17.99
N LYS A 45 4.25 -11.08 -19.11
CA LYS A 45 3.74 -11.39 -20.46
C LYS A 45 3.66 -12.90 -20.71
N LYS A 46 4.69 -13.65 -20.35
CA LYS A 46 4.75 -15.10 -20.49
C LYS A 46 3.62 -15.79 -19.72
N TYR A 47 3.35 -15.32 -18.52
CA TYR A 47 2.32 -15.92 -17.65
C TYR A 47 0.95 -15.22 -17.74
N LYS A 48 0.80 -14.24 -18.64
CA LYS A 48 -0.46 -13.49 -18.86
C LYS A 48 -0.97 -12.82 -17.58
N VAL A 49 -0.04 -12.23 -16.83
CA VAL A 49 -0.32 -11.44 -15.64
C VAL A 49 -0.04 -9.97 -15.98
N GLU A 50 -0.94 -9.07 -15.61
CA GLU A 50 -0.75 -7.64 -15.83
C GLU A 50 0.34 -7.10 -14.89
N PRO A 51 1.41 -6.49 -15.42
CA PRO A 51 2.48 -5.96 -14.60
C PRO A 51 2.09 -4.63 -13.95
N MET A 52 2.47 -4.47 -12.70
CA MET A 52 2.35 -3.21 -11.97
C MET A 52 3.58 -3.05 -11.08
N THR A 53 4.02 -1.82 -10.89
CA THR A 53 5.11 -1.51 -9.95
C THR A 53 4.76 -0.29 -9.09
N THR A 54 5.41 -0.18 -7.93
CA THR A 54 5.26 0.98 -7.04
C THR A 54 6.38 1.98 -7.31
N ILE A 55 6.02 3.23 -7.54
CA ILE A 55 7.00 4.32 -7.58
C ILE A 55 7.35 4.76 -6.17
N PHE A 56 8.64 4.68 -5.81
CA PHE A 56 9.18 5.14 -4.53
C PHE A 56 10.08 6.37 -4.67
N SER A 57 10.36 6.79 -5.92
CA SER A 57 11.28 7.89 -6.17
C SER A 57 10.84 8.66 -7.43
N ARG A 58 10.65 9.96 -7.29
CA ARG A 58 10.25 10.85 -8.38
C ARG A 58 11.20 10.80 -9.57
N SER A 59 12.51 10.68 -9.32
CA SER A 59 13.51 10.58 -10.40
C SER A 59 13.38 9.33 -11.27
N ARG A 60 12.61 8.33 -10.82
CA ARG A 60 12.37 7.10 -11.60
C ARG A 60 11.18 7.20 -12.55
N LEU A 61 10.40 8.28 -12.48
CA LEU A 61 9.17 8.42 -13.29
C LEU A 61 9.43 8.21 -14.79
N ASN A 62 10.42 8.90 -15.37
CA ASN A 62 10.75 8.78 -16.79
C ASN A 62 11.17 7.34 -17.18
N PHE A 63 11.89 6.65 -16.30
CA PHE A 63 12.23 5.24 -16.53
C PHE A 63 11.00 4.36 -16.49
N LEU A 64 10.15 4.53 -15.47
CA LEU A 64 8.91 3.75 -15.33
C LEU A 64 7.97 4.00 -16.51
N GLU A 65 7.92 5.22 -17.03
CA GLU A 65 7.19 5.52 -18.26
C GLU A 65 7.79 4.86 -19.52
N SER A 66 9.07 4.48 -19.52
CA SER A 66 9.65 3.72 -20.63
C SER A 66 9.26 2.24 -20.63
N LEU A 67 8.72 1.74 -19.51
CA LEU A 67 8.26 0.36 -19.38
C LEU A 67 6.86 0.19 -20.02
N ASP A 68 6.58 -1.02 -20.50
CA ASP A 68 5.26 -1.39 -21.02
C ASP A 68 4.33 -1.79 -19.87
N ILE A 69 3.92 -0.78 -19.08
CA ILE A 69 2.96 -0.90 -17.96
C ILE A 69 1.89 0.17 -18.05
N ASP A 70 0.66 -0.22 -17.78
CA ASP A 70 -0.51 0.67 -17.83
C ASP A 70 -0.86 1.24 -16.45
N ILE A 71 -0.54 0.53 -15.39
CA ILE A 71 -0.94 0.83 -14.02
C ILE A 71 0.29 1.08 -13.16
N ILE A 72 0.28 2.19 -12.41
CA ILE A 72 1.32 2.52 -11.45
C ILE A 72 0.74 2.59 -10.02
N LYS A 73 1.50 2.10 -9.05
CA LYS A 73 1.11 2.14 -7.64
C LYS A 73 1.82 3.27 -6.89
N VAL A 74 1.11 3.92 -6.02
CA VAL A 74 1.64 4.86 -5.01
C VAL A 74 1.47 4.24 -3.63
N SER A 75 2.56 4.18 -2.87
CA SER A 75 2.54 3.63 -1.51
C SER A 75 1.74 4.52 -0.54
N SER A 76 1.28 3.95 0.58
CA SER A 76 0.58 4.71 1.63
C SER A 76 1.38 5.93 2.10
N PHE A 77 2.70 5.79 2.22
CA PHE A 77 3.56 6.86 2.73
C PHE A 77 3.79 7.99 1.73
N ASP A 78 3.47 7.76 0.47
CA ASP A 78 3.58 8.75 -0.60
C ASP A 78 2.20 9.25 -1.09
N CYS A 79 1.10 8.79 -0.48
CA CYS A 79 -0.25 9.27 -0.81
C CYS A 79 -0.36 10.80 -0.76
N ALA A 80 0.27 11.43 0.21
CA ALA A 80 0.30 12.88 0.36
C ALA A 80 1.59 13.54 -0.17
N SER A 81 2.37 12.83 -0.97
CA SER A 81 3.50 13.39 -1.73
C SER A 81 2.95 14.14 -2.95
N HIS A 82 2.35 15.33 -2.73
CA HIS A 82 1.52 16.00 -3.72
C HIS A 82 2.28 16.36 -5.00
N GLN A 83 3.57 16.73 -4.93
CA GLN A 83 4.39 16.92 -6.14
C GLN A 83 4.49 15.64 -6.97
N MET A 84 4.75 14.49 -6.34
CA MET A 84 4.78 13.21 -7.06
C MET A 84 3.42 12.88 -7.66
N ILE A 85 2.33 13.18 -6.96
CA ILE A 85 0.96 12.98 -7.45
C ILE A 85 0.69 13.91 -8.66
N GLU A 86 1.15 15.16 -8.62
CA GLU A 86 1.04 16.09 -9.76
C GLU A 86 1.79 15.57 -10.98
N GLU A 87 3.05 15.14 -10.82
CA GLU A 87 3.83 14.52 -11.90
C GLU A 87 3.15 13.27 -12.46
N LEU A 88 2.66 12.39 -11.58
CA LEU A 88 1.93 11.19 -11.98
C LEU A 88 0.60 11.51 -12.69
N SER A 89 -0.09 12.58 -12.31
CA SER A 89 -1.33 12.98 -12.95
C SER A 89 -1.14 13.35 -14.43
N GLU A 90 0.05 13.78 -14.81
CA GLU A 90 0.45 14.14 -16.18
C GLU A 90 1.16 12.98 -16.93
N SER A 91 1.45 11.88 -16.23
CA SER A 91 2.15 10.72 -16.78
C SER A 91 1.31 9.95 -17.80
N LYS A 92 1.96 9.06 -18.57
CA LYS A 92 1.30 8.21 -19.56
C LYS A 92 0.49 7.05 -18.96
N PHE A 93 0.64 6.73 -17.67
CA PHE A 93 -0.06 5.61 -17.05
C PHE A 93 -1.57 5.79 -17.17
N LYS A 94 -2.27 4.70 -17.53
CA LYS A 94 -3.73 4.70 -17.68
C LYS A 94 -4.48 4.80 -16.37
N GLU A 95 -3.90 4.21 -15.30
CA GLU A 95 -4.50 4.23 -13.97
C GLU A 95 -3.41 4.37 -12.89
N ILE A 96 -3.74 5.11 -11.82
CA ILE A 96 -2.90 5.26 -10.64
C ILE A 96 -3.62 4.62 -9.47
N ILE A 97 -3.01 3.63 -8.81
CA ILE A 97 -3.54 3.03 -7.59
C ILE A 97 -2.85 3.66 -6.39
N VAL A 98 -3.61 4.29 -5.49
CA VAL A 98 -3.08 5.00 -4.34
C VAL A 98 -3.52 4.34 -3.05
N SER A 99 -2.58 3.80 -2.26
CA SER A 99 -2.87 3.34 -0.90
C SER A 99 -2.91 4.50 0.09
N THR A 100 -3.84 4.46 1.05
CA THR A 100 -4.18 5.60 1.92
C THR A 100 -3.80 5.40 3.40
N GLY A 101 -3.00 4.38 3.72
CA GLY A 101 -2.53 4.13 5.09
C GLY A 101 -1.68 5.29 5.63
N CYS A 102 -1.75 5.52 6.92
CA CYS A 102 -1.02 6.61 7.59
C CYS A 102 -1.22 8.01 6.99
N THR A 103 -2.31 8.24 6.25
CA THR A 103 -2.62 9.50 5.57
C THR A 103 -3.87 10.12 6.18
N PHE A 104 -3.85 11.44 6.42
CA PHE A 104 -5.01 12.17 6.94
C PHE A 104 -6.08 12.36 5.85
N ASP A 105 -7.33 12.52 6.28
CA ASP A 105 -8.48 12.66 5.37
C ASP A 105 -8.36 13.85 4.42
N ASP A 106 -7.85 14.97 4.90
CA ASP A 106 -7.63 16.18 4.09
C ASP A 106 -6.51 16.00 3.07
N GLU A 107 -5.47 15.26 3.42
CA GLU A 107 -4.40 14.90 2.48
C GLU A 107 -4.90 13.98 1.38
N ILE A 108 -5.71 12.96 1.73
CA ILE A 108 -6.34 12.06 0.74
C ILE A 108 -7.23 12.88 -0.21
N LYS A 109 -8.08 13.76 0.34
CA LYS A 109 -8.92 14.66 -0.46
C LYS A 109 -8.11 15.54 -1.40
N LYS A 110 -6.97 16.09 -0.93
CA LYS A 110 -6.08 16.90 -1.78
C LYS A 110 -5.50 16.07 -2.91
N THR A 111 -5.05 14.85 -2.65
CA THR A 111 -4.56 13.90 -3.67
C THR A 111 -5.65 13.60 -4.72
N CYS A 112 -6.88 13.30 -4.29
CA CYS A 112 -8.01 13.11 -5.20
C CYS A 112 -8.27 14.35 -6.06
N ASN A 113 -8.22 15.54 -5.47
CA ASN A 113 -8.43 16.79 -6.21
C ASN A 113 -7.36 17.04 -7.28
N ILE A 114 -6.09 16.69 -7.02
CA ILE A 114 -5.02 16.80 -8.01
C ILE A 114 -5.30 15.87 -9.20
N LEU A 115 -5.62 14.59 -8.92
CA LEU A 115 -5.87 13.59 -9.95
C LEU A 115 -7.14 13.93 -10.77
N ASN A 116 -8.22 14.34 -10.12
CA ASN A 116 -9.47 14.75 -10.79
C ASN A 116 -9.29 15.97 -11.67
N LYS A 117 -8.49 16.97 -11.29
CA LYS A 117 -8.21 18.16 -12.13
C LYS A 117 -7.56 17.83 -13.48
N LYS A 118 -6.88 16.70 -13.56
CA LYS A 118 -6.22 16.21 -14.78
C LYS A 118 -7.01 15.08 -15.47
N ASP A 119 -8.23 14.82 -15.01
CA ASP A 119 -9.06 13.71 -15.50
C ASP A 119 -8.33 12.36 -15.50
N LYS A 120 -7.47 12.18 -14.49
CA LYS A 120 -6.65 10.98 -14.33
C LYS A 120 -7.46 9.87 -13.68
N LYS A 121 -7.56 8.71 -14.33
CA LYS A 121 -8.17 7.54 -13.72
C LYS A 121 -7.31 7.08 -12.54
N PHE A 122 -7.94 6.87 -11.40
CA PHE A 122 -7.25 6.36 -10.19
C PHE A 122 -8.17 5.49 -9.33
N SER A 123 -7.57 4.70 -8.48
CA SER A 123 -8.23 3.89 -7.45
C SER A 123 -7.62 4.16 -6.09
N LEU A 124 -8.43 4.16 -5.04
CA LEU A 124 -7.98 4.34 -3.66
C LEU A 124 -8.01 3.01 -2.93
N LEU A 125 -6.91 2.60 -2.30
CA LEU A 125 -6.89 1.43 -1.44
C LEU A 125 -6.95 1.84 0.03
N HIS A 126 -7.96 1.35 0.74
CA HIS A 126 -7.93 1.37 2.19
C HIS A 126 -6.74 0.55 2.69
N CYS A 127 -5.99 1.10 3.60
CA CYS A 127 -4.82 0.44 4.19
C CYS A 127 -4.66 0.85 5.65
N VAL A 128 -4.39 -0.10 6.51
CA VAL A 128 -3.92 0.14 7.88
C VAL A 128 -2.46 -0.27 7.93
N SER A 129 -1.57 0.70 8.16
CA SER A 129 -0.12 0.47 8.12
C SER A 129 0.41 -0.07 9.46
N ILE A 130 -0.16 -1.17 9.91
CA ILE A 130 0.25 -1.97 11.08
C ILE A 130 0.50 -3.40 10.58
N TYR A 131 1.66 -3.96 10.85
CA TYR A 131 2.10 -5.24 10.29
C TYR A 131 2.52 -6.22 11.41
N PRO A 132 1.71 -7.27 11.72
CA PRO A 132 0.38 -7.55 11.18
C PRO A 132 -0.70 -6.61 11.75
N THR A 133 -1.76 -6.35 10.95
CA THR A 133 -2.92 -5.58 11.38
C THR A 133 -3.84 -6.47 12.23
N PRO A 134 -4.14 -6.13 13.48
CA PRO A 134 -5.17 -6.82 14.26
C PRO A 134 -6.56 -6.65 13.63
N LEU A 135 -7.44 -7.66 13.73
CA LEU A 135 -8.76 -7.62 13.09
C LEU A 135 -9.63 -6.44 13.59
N GLU A 136 -9.49 -6.05 14.86
CA GLU A 136 -10.18 -4.89 15.44
C GLU A 136 -9.72 -3.54 14.88
N GLU A 137 -8.53 -3.49 14.29
CA GLU A 137 -7.95 -2.27 13.70
C GLU A 137 -8.12 -2.20 12.18
N VAL A 138 -8.79 -3.18 11.55
CA VAL A 138 -8.94 -3.22 10.09
C VAL A 138 -9.83 -2.10 9.56
N HIS A 139 -10.91 -1.76 10.26
CA HIS A 139 -11.83 -0.65 9.91
C HIS A 139 -12.36 -0.71 8.47
N LEU A 140 -12.99 -1.81 8.06
CA LEU A 140 -13.49 -2.01 6.69
C LEU A 140 -14.47 -0.92 6.23
N ASP A 141 -15.27 -0.35 7.15
CA ASP A 141 -16.19 0.76 6.82
C ASP A 141 -15.45 2.02 6.30
N ARG A 142 -14.13 2.08 6.47
CA ARG A 142 -13.29 3.12 5.86
C ARG A 142 -13.32 3.09 4.33
N ILE A 143 -13.60 1.93 3.73
CA ILE A 143 -13.79 1.78 2.28
C ILE A 143 -14.96 2.65 1.81
N ASP A 144 -16.04 2.75 2.60
CA ASP A 144 -17.19 3.62 2.26
C ASP A 144 -16.84 5.11 2.29
N PHE A 145 -15.93 5.53 3.17
CA PHE A 145 -15.40 6.90 3.11
C PHE A 145 -14.62 7.15 1.81
N LEU A 146 -13.78 6.20 1.40
CA LEU A 146 -13.01 6.33 0.17
C LEU A 146 -13.92 6.35 -1.07
N LYS A 147 -15.05 5.62 -1.05
CA LYS A 147 -16.07 5.65 -2.09
C LYS A 147 -16.74 7.02 -2.26
N GLU A 148 -16.81 7.82 -1.21
CA GLU A 148 -17.29 9.19 -1.32
C GLU A 148 -16.33 10.10 -2.11
N LEU A 149 -15.04 9.72 -2.18
CA LEU A 149 -14.00 10.48 -2.88
C LEU A 149 -13.74 9.96 -4.30
N ASN A 150 -13.87 8.66 -4.49
CA ASN A 150 -13.70 7.98 -5.77
C ASN A 150 -14.43 6.63 -5.79
N GLN A 151 -15.14 6.33 -6.88
CA GLN A 151 -15.90 5.07 -7.00
C GLN A 151 -14.99 3.83 -7.03
N ASP A 152 -13.82 3.92 -7.66
CA ASP A 152 -12.86 2.83 -7.75
C ASP A 152 -12.06 2.75 -6.45
N VAL A 153 -12.40 1.76 -5.62
CA VAL A 153 -11.76 1.52 -4.32
C VAL A 153 -11.26 0.09 -4.18
N GLY A 154 -10.37 -0.12 -3.23
CA GLY A 154 -9.83 -1.43 -2.91
C GLY A 154 -9.33 -1.52 -1.47
N LEU A 155 -8.70 -2.64 -1.18
CA LEU A 155 -8.09 -2.94 0.11
C LEU A 155 -6.62 -3.34 -0.07
N SER A 156 -5.71 -2.72 0.66
CA SER A 156 -4.33 -3.17 0.87
C SER A 156 -4.24 -3.76 2.28
N GLU A 157 -4.13 -5.08 2.38
CA GLU A 157 -4.45 -5.84 3.58
C GLU A 157 -3.22 -6.53 4.18
N HIS A 158 -3.06 -6.43 5.51
CA HIS A 158 -1.87 -6.86 6.24
C HIS A 158 -2.19 -7.64 7.52
N SER A 159 -3.34 -8.31 7.61
CA SER A 159 -3.63 -9.20 8.76
C SER A 159 -2.72 -10.44 8.75
N ASN A 160 -2.67 -11.11 9.89
CA ASN A 160 -1.85 -12.31 10.05
C ASN A 160 -2.42 -13.48 9.23
N CYS A 161 -1.69 -13.91 8.19
CA CYS A 161 -2.14 -14.96 7.27
C CYS A 161 -2.26 -16.36 7.89
N GLU A 162 -1.59 -16.62 9.00
CA GLU A 162 -1.70 -17.92 9.70
C GLU A 162 -2.87 -17.93 10.67
N LYS A 163 -2.98 -16.87 11.48
CA LYS A 163 -4.02 -16.75 12.50
C LYS A 163 -5.36 -16.38 11.91
N ASP A 164 -5.38 -15.35 11.08
CA ASP A 164 -6.59 -14.72 10.58
C ASP A 164 -6.97 -15.20 9.17
N LYS A 165 -6.06 -15.94 8.51
CA LYS A 165 -6.24 -16.50 7.16
C LYS A 165 -6.66 -15.41 6.16
N LEU A 166 -7.77 -15.62 5.47
CA LEU A 166 -8.31 -14.70 4.44
C LEU A 166 -9.51 -13.90 4.94
N LYS A 167 -9.82 -13.91 6.24
CA LYS A 167 -11.05 -13.31 6.80
C LYS A 167 -11.26 -11.88 6.32
N THR A 168 -10.26 -11.02 6.47
CA THR A 168 -10.34 -9.61 6.09
C THR A 168 -10.50 -9.44 4.59
N SER A 169 -9.70 -10.15 3.80
CA SER A 169 -9.77 -10.09 2.34
C SER A 169 -11.14 -10.55 1.81
N ILE A 170 -11.69 -11.66 2.33
CA ILE A 170 -13.01 -12.15 1.93
C ILE A 170 -14.11 -11.18 2.38
N ALA A 171 -14.06 -10.68 3.62
CA ALA A 171 -15.04 -9.73 4.13
C ALA A 171 -15.05 -8.41 3.34
N SER A 172 -13.89 -7.98 2.80
CA SER A 172 -13.81 -6.77 1.98
C SER A 172 -14.59 -6.88 0.66
N LEU A 173 -14.83 -8.10 0.15
CA LEU A 173 -15.64 -8.30 -1.05
C LEU A 173 -17.08 -7.81 -0.89
N LEU A 174 -17.59 -7.74 0.35
CA LEU A 174 -18.90 -7.15 0.65
C LEU A 174 -18.97 -5.64 0.39
N TYR A 175 -17.83 -4.99 0.28
CA TYR A 175 -17.71 -3.56 -0.01
C TYR A 175 -17.52 -3.28 -1.51
N ASP A 176 -17.74 -4.25 -2.39
CA ASP A 176 -17.59 -4.10 -3.85
C ASP A 176 -16.24 -3.45 -4.20
N VAL A 177 -15.17 -4.01 -3.68
CA VAL A 177 -13.80 -3.54 -3.93
C VAL A 177 -13.31 -4.01 -5.29
N LYS A 178 -12.66 -3.10 -6.02
CA LYS A 178 -12.06 -3.39 -7.33
C LYS A 178 -10.73 -4.12 -7.20
N TYR A 179 -9.96 -3.83 -6.17
CA TYR A 179 -8.64 -4.39 -5.93
C TYR A 179 -8.49 -4.90 -4.50
N ILE A 180 -7.82 -6.04 -4.35
CA ILE A 180 -7.29 -6.52 -3.07
C ILE A 180 -5.80 -6.72 -3.24
N GLU A 181 -4.99 -5.90 -2.58
CA GLU A 181 -3.53 -6.00 -2.57
C GLU A 181 -3.09 -6.84 -1.38
N ARG A 182 -2.25 -7.84 -1.65
CA ARG A 182 -1.70 -8.74 -0.63
C ARG A 182 -0.19 -8.93 -0.82
N HIS A 183 0.53 -8.99 0.29
CA HIS A 183 1.87 -9.56 0.28
C HIS A 183 1.81 -11.03 -0.13
N PHE A 184 2.81 -11.49 -0.87
CA PHE A 184 2.89 -12.85 -1.40
C PHE A 184 4.30 -13.40 -1.24
N THR A 185 4.43 -14.68 -0.87
CA THR A 185 5.71 -15.36 -0.78
C THR A 185 5.62 -16.83 -1.19
N ILE A 186 6.67 -17.32 -1.83
CA ILE A 186 6.90 -18.76 -2.07
C ILE A 186 7.92 -19.33 -1.09
N LEU A 187 8.52 -18.48 -0.24
CA LEU A 187 9.48 -18.87 0.78
C LEU A 187 8.76 -19.20 2.10
N PRO A 188 9.36 -19.99 2.97
CA PRO A 188 8.91 -20.12 4.36
C PRO A 188 8.73 -18.74 4.99
N LYS A 189 7.65 -18.56 5.74
CA LYS A 189 7.25 -17.24 6.27
C LYS A 189 8.28 -16.64 7.24
N ASP A 190 9.01 -17.47 7.94
CA ASP A 190 10.09 -17.11 8.85
C ASP A 190 11.37 -16.64 8.12
N GLN A 191 11.48 -16.92 6.83
CA GLN A 191 12.59 -16.49 5.98
C GLN A 191 12.37 -15.15 5.27
N THR A 192 11.20 -14.55 5.47
CA THR A 192 10.86 -13.24 4.88
C THR A 192 10.44 -12.25 5.96
N LYS A 193 10.77 -10.96 5.78
CA LYS A 193 10.45 -9.91 6.75
C LYS A 193 8.94 -9.76 6.97
N ASP A 194 8.17 -9.84 5.89
CA ASP A 194 6.72 -9.67 5.90
C ASP A 194 5.97 -11.01 5.74
N GLY A 195 6.63 -12.13 6.05
CA GLY A 195 6.09 -13.48 5.88
C GLY A 195 4.78 -13.71 6.62
N VAL A 196 4.64 -13.13 7.82
CA VAL A 196 3.44 -13.25 8.65
C VAL A 196 2.19 -12.69 7.97
N VAL A 197 2.34 -11.65 7.12
CA VAL A 197 1.25 -11.01 6.38
C VAL A 197 1.20 -11.44 4.90
N SER A 198 2.10 -12.33 4.47
CA SER A 198 2.20 -12.79 3.09
C SER A 198 1.35 -14.03 2.85
N LEU A 199 0.59 -14.03 1.78
CA LEU A 199 -0.10 -15.23 1.27
C LEU A 199 0.91 -16.18 0.64
N ASP A 200 0.68 -17.47 0.80
CA ASP A 200 1.28 -18.50 -0.04
C ASP A 200 0.46 -18.75 -1.32
N PRO A 201 0.96 -19.56 -2.27
CA PRO A 201 0.25 -19.85 -3.52
C PRO A 201 -1.14 -20.46 -3.31
N THR A 202 -1.35 -21.28 -2.26
CA THR A 202 -2.64 -21.92 -1.95
C THR A 202 -3.63 -20.88 -1.47
N GLN A 203 -3.22 -20.03 -0.53
CA GLN A 203 -4.06 -18.95 -0.01
C GLN A 203 -4.41 -17.93 -1.10
N LEU A 204 -3.46 -17.58 -1.98
CA LEU A 204 -3.72 -16.67 -3.10
C LEU A 204 -4.76 -17.26 -4.05
N LYS A 205 -4.61 -18.56 -4.40
CA LYS A 205 -5.59 -19.25 -5.24
C LYS A 205 -6.97 -19.25 -4.59
N GLU A 206 -7.06 -19.57 -3.31
CA GLU A 206 -8.31 -19.55 -2.55
C GLU A 206 -8.97 -18.16 -2.59
N LEU A 207 -8.21 -17.09 -2.38
CA LEU A 207 -8.72 -15.72 -2.49
C LEU A 207 -9.25 -15.41 -3.89
N CYS A 208 -8.54 -15.82 -4.94
CA CYS A 208 -9.00 -15.67 -6.32
C CYS A 208 -10.28 -16.47 -6.60
N ASP A 209 -10.48 -17.62 -5.96
CA ASP A 209 -11.71 -18.39 -6.09
C ASP A 209 -12.89 -17.70 -5.35
N TYR A 210 -12.64 -17.09 -4.18
CA TYR A 210 -13.65 -16.26 -3.50
C TYR A 210 -14.04 -15.01 -4.30
N SER A 211 -13.11 -14.34 -4.94
CA SER A 211 -13.39 -13.13 -5.73
C SER A 211 -14.33 -13.37 -6.93
N LYS A 212 -14.53 -14.63 -7.34
CA LYS A 212 -15.43 -15.01 -8.42
C LYS A 212 -16.85 -15.36 -7.94
N LYS A 213 -17.05 -15.47 -6.62
CA LYS A 213 -18.35 -15.79 -6.05
C LYS A 213 -19.30 -14.60 -6.11
N SER A 214 -20.60 -14.90 -6.13
CA SER A 214 -21.62 -13.86 -6.02
C SER A 214 -21.58 -13.21 -4.64
N ILE A 215 -22.05 -11.97 -4.56
CA ILE A 215 -22.13 -11.23 -3.30
C ILE A 215 -22.94 -12.01 -2.24
N LYS A 216 -24.00 -12.70 -2.65
CA LYS A 216 -24.84 -13.52 -1.76
C LYS A 216 -24.05 -14.68 -1.15
N GLU A 217 -23.24 -15.38 -1.95
CA GLU A 217 -22.38 -16.46 -1.43
C GLU A 217 -21.33 -15.93 -0.45
N ILE A 218 -20.79 -14.73 -0.71
CA ILE A 218 -19.86 -14.08 0.22
C ILE A 218 -20.58 -13.68 1.51
N GLU A 219 -21.78 -13.11 1.44
CA GLU A 219 -22.60 -12.78 2.62
C GLU A 219 -22.87 -14.00 3.50
N GLU A 220 -23.31 -15.10 2.89
CA GLU A 220 -23.57 -16.36 3.60
C GLU A 220 -22.29 -16.90 4.26
N TYR A 221 -21.18 -16.88 3.53
CA TYR A 221 -19.90 -17.31 4.07
C TYR A 221 -19.43 -16.43 5.23
N VAL A 222 -19.42 -15.10 5.06
CA VAL A 222 -18.99 -14.16 6.11
C VAL A 222 -19.85 -14.32 7.36
N LYS A 223 -21.17 -14.42 7.22
CA LYS A 223 -22.10 -14.61 8.34
C LYS A 223 -21.82 -15.90 9.12
N LYS A 224 -21.44 -16.97 8.41
CA LYS A 224 -21.23 -18.29 9.01
C LYS A 224 -19.82 -18.48 9.55
N GLU A 225 -18.82 -18.06 8.81
CA GLU A 225 -17.43 -18.45 9.03
C GLU A 225 -16.55 -17.29 9.60
N ILE A 226 -17.06 -16.05 9.60
CA ILE A 226 -16.30 -14.87 10.09
C ILE A 226 -17.08 -14.16 11.20
N PRO A 227 -17.16 -14.72 12.41
CA PRO A 227 -17.88 -14.10 13.52
C PRO A 227 -17.29 -12.75 13.91
N GLU A 228 -16.02 -12.47 13.60
CA GLU A 228 -15.34 -11.21 13.86
C GLU A 228 -15.74 -10.08 12.89
N PHE A 229 -16.57 -10.33 11.89
CA PHE A 229 -16.90 -9.35 10.86
C PHE A 229 -17.39 -8.02 11.41
N ASN A 230 -18.30 -8.04 12.42
CA ASN A 230 -18.79 -6.81 13.01
C ASN A 230 -17.70 -5.99 13.71
N MET A 231 -16.70 -6.64 14.27
CA MET A 231 -15.53 -5.98 14.86
C MET A 231 -14.65 -5.37 13.77
N MET A 232 -14.44 -6.08 12.64
CA MET A 232 -13.63 -5.61 11.51
C MET A 232 -14.24 -4.41 10.77
N LYS A 233 -15.55 -4.18 10.85
CA LYS A 233 -16.18 -2.99 10.27
C LYS A 233 -15.55 -1.71 10.80
N GLY A 234 -15.39 -1.62 12.11
CA GLY A 234 -14.72 -0.50 12.77
C GLY A 234 -15.42 0.84 12.50
N LYS A 235 -14.66 1.86 12.11
CA LYS A 235 -15.16 3.23 11.92
C LYS A 235 -14.85 3.75 10.53
N LYS A 236 -15.84 4.29 9.84
CA LYS A 236 -15.73 4.98 8.56
C LYS A 236 -14.80 6.20 8.65
N LEU A 237 -15.01 7.05 9.64
CA LEU A 237 -14.17 8.21 9.97
C LEU A 237 -13.42 7.93 11.27
N ARG A 238 -12.12 7.98 11.24
CA ARG A 238 -11.27 7.72 12.40
C ARG A 238 -9.98 8.52 12.35
N PRO A 239 -9.43 8.91 13.50
CA PRO A 239 -8.04 9.38 13.56
C PRO A 239 -7.09 8.21 13.28
N LEU A 240 -5.88 8.51 12.87
CA LEU A 240 -4.79 7.52 12.84
C LEU A 240 -4.51 7.05 14.27
N SER A 241 -4.29 5.75 14.42
CA SER A 241 -3.87 5.17 15.70
C SER A 241 -2.44 5.65 16.05
N ARG A 242 -2.05 5.46 17.30
CA ARG A 242 -0.68 5.82 17.74
C ARG A 242 0.38 5.08 16.93
N VAL A 243 0.17 3.80 16.63
CA VAL A 243 1.12 3.01 15.84
C VAL A 243 1.22 3.54 14.41
N GLU A 244 0.09 3.90 13.81
CA GLU A 244 0.09 4.53 12.48
C GLU A 244 0.80 5.89 12.48
N MET A 245 0.63 6.70 13.53
CA MET A 245 1.34 7.97 13.67
C MET A 245 2.86 7.79 13.78
N LEU A 246 3.32 6.77 14.52
CA LEU A 246 4.74 6.42 14.59
C LEU A 246 5.27 5.94 13.24
N ASN A 247 4.51 5.11 12.52
CA ASN A 247 4.87 4.65 11.18
C ASN A 247 4.89 5.83 10.19
N ARG A 248 3.90 6.72 10.26
CA ARG A 248 3.85 7.92 9.46
C ARG A 248 5.10 8.79 9.66
N ASP A 249 5.44 9.11 10.89
CA ASP A 249 6.63 9.92 11.19
C ASP A 249 7.91 9.23 10.71
N TYR A 250 7.95 7.92 10.83
CA TYR A 250 9.10 7.13 10.39
C TYR A 250 9.25 7.09 8.86
N TYR A 251 8.21 6.93 8.07
CA TYR A 251 8.28 6.70 6.62
C TYR A 251 8.07 7.97 5.78
N GLN A 252 7.28 8.91 6.26
CA GLN A 252 6.96 10.13 5.52
C GLN A 252 8.20 10.95 5.19
N GLY A 253 8.37 11.31 3.92
CA GLY A 253 9.46 12.14 3.44
C GLY A 253 10.84 11.49 3.47
N ARG A 254 10.91 10.16 3.52
CA ARG A 254 12.19 9.43 3.56
C ARG A 254 12.84 9.26 2.22
N PHE A 255 12.02 9.14 1.20
CA PHE A 255 12.52 8.84 -0.10
C PHE A 255 13.00 10.13 -0.76
N ALA A 256 14.27 10.12 -1.10
CA ALA A 256 14.91 11.12 -1.90
C ALA A 256 15.78 10.42 -2.95
N SER A 257 15.94 11.03 -4.08
CA SER A 257 16.76 10.54 -5.18
C SER A 257 17.60 11.66 -5.75
N LYS A 258 18.58 11.32 -6.56
CA LYS A 258 19.33 12.31 -7.34
C LYS A 258 18.83 12.28 -8.77
N ASN A 259 18.64 13.45 -9.36
CA ASN A 259 18.45 13.57 -10.81
C ASN A 259 19.78 13.36 -11.54
N LYS A 260 19.75 13.44 -12.86
CA LYS A 260 20.95 13.27 -13.71
C LYS A 260 22.02 14.34 -13.44
N GLU A 261 21.62 15.51 -12.97
CA GLU A 261 22.47 16.63 -12.62
C GLU A 261 23.07 16.52 -11.21
N GLY A 262 22.66 15.49 -10.45
CA GLY A 262 23.13 15.22 -9.10
C GLY A 262 22.37 15.99 -7.99
N GLU A 263 21.32 16.70 -8.35
CA GLU A 263 20.47 17.41 -7.39
C GLU A 263 19.58 16.42 -6.63
N VAL A 264 19.35 16.70 -5.34
CA VAL A 264 18.48 15.85 -4.51
C VAL A 264 17.02 16.22 -4.72
N ILE A 265 16.22 15.26 -5.13
CA ILE A 265 14.78 15.37 -5.29
C ILE A 265 14.09 14.60 -4.15
N TYR A 266 13.28 15.30 -3.37
CA TYR A 266 12.50 14.71 -2.29
C TYR A 266 11.08 14.39 -2.78
N ASN A 267 10.52 13.26 -2.31
CA ASN A 267 9.11 12.96 -2.55
C ASN A 267 8.19 13.98 -1.86
N TRP A 268 8.64 14.55 -0.74
CA TRP A 268 7.89 15.50 0.08
C TRP A 268 8.60 16.85 0.14
N GLU A 269 7.91 17.90 -0.28
CA GLU A 269 8.47 19.27 -0.35
C GLU A 269 8.79 19.87 1.02
N ASP A 270 7.95 19.58 2.00
CA ASP A 270 8.00 20.22 3.32
C ASP A 270 9.04 19.60 4.25
N LYS A 271 9.69 18.53 3.83
CA LYS A 271 10.70 17.85 4.65
C LYS A 271 12.05 17.88 3.97
N LYS A 272 12.70 19.03 4.08
CA LYS A 272 14.15 19.11 3.85
C LYS A 272 14.85 18.37 4.99
N ILE A 273 15.61 17.33 4.66
CA ILE A 273 16.50 16.64 5.58
C ILE A 273 17.78 17.47 5.70
#